data_0e5456344b29481a0d7ca2fa9d3abfeb
#
_entry.id   0e5456344b29481a0d7ca2fa9d3abfeb
#
_cell.length_a   1.000
_cell.length_b   1.000
_cell.length_c   1.000
_cell.angle_alpha   90.00
_cell.angle_beta   90.00
_cell.angle_gamma   90.00
#
_symmetry.space_group_name_H-M   'P 1'
#
loop_
_entity.id
_entity.type
_entity.pdbx_description
1 polymer ?
#
loop_
_entity_poly.entity_id
_entity_poly.type
_entity_poly.pdbx_seq_one_letter_code
_entity_poly.pdbx_strand_id
1 'polypeptide(L)'
;VDILLGMHLLFHEAGTIAYKKGYALTASDTFELTVRGAGGHGAKPHETNDPLLTACSLVNALQYVVSRKVNPQQMAILTVGTISSGSAANVIPGEAKITGTVRTLQKETQETMIRGIRERADGICRVMGCQYELNYHKNSEAVYNAPETMDQVLAGIRRILPENRIQELQDARCGSEDFSGFYRDGLQTAYIWLGGAYPGEKHPSTNHQPKYDWDERTMETGIQAAVASILEFLQEHS
;
A
#
# COMPACT_ATOMS: atom_id res chain seq x y z
N VAL A 1 -25.83 -5.16 7.66
CA VAL A 1 -24.62 -5.95 8.02
C VAL A 1 -23.94 -5.21 9.14
N ASP A 2 -23.73 -5.87 10.27
CA ASP A 2 -23.21 -5.24 11.48
C ASP A 2 -21.68 -5.38 11.57
N ILE A 3 -21.14 -6.48 11.06
CA ILE A 3 -19.70 -6.74 11.00
C ILE A 3 -19.33 -7.47 9.70
N LEU A 4 -18.15 -7.19 9.17
CA LEU A 4 -17.52 -7.92 8.07
C LEU A 4 -16.16 -8.47 8.51
N LEU A 5 -15.95 -9.76 8.29
CA LEU A 5 -14.68 -10.43 8.53
C LEU A 5 -14.01 -10.78 7.19
N GLY A 6 -12.81 -10.26 6.99
CA GLY A 6 -11.93 -10.59 5.87
C GLY A 6 -10.79 -11.48 6.32
N MET A 7 -10.35 -12.41 5.45
CA MET A 7 -9.24 -13.31 5.71
C MET A 7 -8.32 -13.42 4.50
N HIS A 8 -7.03 -13.52 4.74
CA HIS A 8 -6.05 -13.75 3.69
C HIS A 8 -4.94 -14.68 4.16
N LEU A 9 -4.35 -15.44 3.25
CA LEU A 9 -3.22 -16.31 3.57
C LEU A 9 -1.94 -15.50 3.84
N LEU A 10 -1.17 -15.98 4.81
CA LEU A 10 0.14 -15.45 5.15
C LEU A 10 1.15 -16.60 5.26
N PHE A 11 2.42 -16.32 5.09
CA PHE A 11 3.52 -17.31 5.17
C PHE A 11 3.89 -17.72 6.62
N HIS A 12 2.95 -17.62 7.56
CA HIS A 12 3.04 -18.22 8.89
C HIS A 12 2.62 -19.70 8.82
N GLU A 13 3.01 -20.50 9.81
CA GLU A 13 2.67 -21.93 9.87
C GLU A 13 1.15 -22.15 9.83
N ALA A 14 0.72 -23.14 9.05
CA ALA A 14 -0.68 -23.53 8.96
C ALA A 14 -1.28 -23.84 10.34
N GLY A 15 -2.55 -23.49 10.54
CA GLY A 15 -3.23 -23.61 11.81
C GLY A 15 -2.93 -22.45 12.78
N THR A 16 -2.33 -21.36 12.30
CA THR A 16 -2.15 -20.12 13.05
C THR A 16 -3.01 -18.99 12.49
N ILE A 17 -3.33 -18.02 13.34
CA ILE A 17 -3.99 -16.78 12.95
C ILE A 17 -3.12 -15.61 13.39
N ALA A 18 -2.92 -14.66 12.47
CA ALA A 18 -2.30 -13.39 12.79
C ALA A 18 -3.30 -12.24 12.62
N TYR A 19 -3.16 -11.20 13.40
CA TYR A 19 -4.00 -10.00 13.35
C TYR A 19 -3.21 -8.76 13.70
N LYS A 20 -3.79 -7.59 13.43
CA LYS A 20 -3.27 -6.30 13.89
C LYS A 20 -4.43 -5.40 14.25
N LYS A 21 -4.49 -4.89 15.48
CA LYS A 21 -5.43 -3.83 15.86
C LYS A 21 -4.99 -2.50 15.26
N GLY A 22 -5.94 -1.64 14.93
CA GLY A 22 -5.67 -0.40 14.25
C GLY A 22 -5.33 -0.61 12.77
N TYR A 23 -4.41 0.17 12.23
CA TYR A 23 -3.99 0.02 10.83
C TYR A 23 -3.26 -1.31 10.61
N ALA A 24 -3.82 -2.14 9.73
CA ALA A 24 -3.33 -3.49 9.43
C ALA A 24 -2.57 -3.56 8.09
N LEU A 25 -3.08 -2.87 7.06
CA LEU A 25 -2.48 -2.78 5.72
C LEU A 25 -2.49 -1.33 5.23
N THR A 26 -1.56 -1.01 4.33
CA THR A 26 -1.44 0.35 3.79
C THR A 26 -2.49 0.67 2.74
N ALA A 27 -2.79 1.95 2.59
CA ALA A 27 -3.37 2.49 1.37
C ALA A 27 -2.42 2.26 0.18
N SER A 28 -3.00 2.10 -1.00
CA SER A 28 -2.26 1.94 -2.25
C SER A 28 -2.68 3.03 -3.22
N ASP A 29 -1.72 3.86 -3.58
CA ASP A 29 -1.93 4.90 -4.58
C ASP A 29 -0.90 4.77 -5.70
N THR A 30 -1.27 5.28 -6.87
CA THR A 30 -0.38 5.42 -8.01
C THR A 30 -0.36 6.85 -8.50
N PHE A 31 0.74 7.27 -9.08
CA PHE A 31 0.83 8.56 -9.75
C PHE A 31 1.53 8.44 -11.10
N GLU A 32 1.09 9.27 -12.01
CA GLU A 32 1.74 9.54 -13.28
C GLU A 32 2.01 11.05 -13.35
N LEU A 33 3.26 11.43 -13.61
CA LEU A 33 3.69 12.80 -13.75
C LEU A 33 4.30 12.96 -15.15
N THR A 34 3.64 13.71 -16.00
CA THR A 34 4.08 14.02 -17.35
C THR A 34 4.67 15.42 -17.37
N VAL A 35 5.94 15.55 -17.75
CA VAL A 35 6.66 16.82 -17.90
C VAL A 35 6.75 17.17 -19.37
N ARG A 36 6.40 18.40 -19.73
CA ARG A 36 6.46 18.90 -21.12
C ARG A 36 7.33 20.15 -21.23
N GLY A 37 8.10 20.21 -22.30
CA GLY A 37 8.96 21.36 -22.64
C GLY A 37 9.14 21.50 -24.13
N ALA A 38 9.90 22.48 -24.58
CA ALA A 38 10.07 22.75 -26.00
C ALA A 38 10.85 21.66 -26.74
N GLY A 39 11.76 20.94 -26.05
CA GLY A 39 12.66 20.01 -26.70
C GLY A 39 13.53 20.69 -27.76
N GLY A 40 14.32 19.91 -28.52
CA GLY A 40 15.09 20.46 -29.64
C GLY A 40 16.40 19.75 -29.94
N HIS A 41 17.28 20.44 -30.66
CA HIS A 41 18.57 19.87 -31.07
C HIS A 41 19.54 19.74 -29.90
N GLY A 42 20.11 18.55 -29.66
CA GLY A 42 21.00 18.28 -28.53
C GLY A 42 22.25 19.16 -28.43
N ALA A 43 22.72 19.72 -29.55
CA ALA A 43 23.83 20.66 -29.57
C ALA A 43 23.43 22.13 -29.24
N LYS A 44 22.12 22.39 -29.07
CA LYS A 44 21.56 23.72 -28.76
C LYS A 44 20.68 23.71 -27.51
N PRO A 45 21.15 23.22 -26.36
CA PRO A 45 20.33 23.08 -25.17
C PRO A 45 19.84 24.43 -24.61
N HIS A 46 20.55 25.52 -24.88
CA HIS A 46 20.17 26.88 -24.48
C HIS A 46 18.93 27.45 -25.20
N GLU A 47 18.50 26.83 -26.31
CA GLU A 47 17.29 27.19 -27.07
C GLU A 47 16.07 26.34 -26.62
N THR A 48 16.21 25.47 -25.59
CA THR A 48 15.19 24.50 -25.20
C THR A 48 14.84 24.55 -23.73
N ASN A 49 13.68 23.94 -23.38
CA ASN A 49 13.36 23.49 -22.03
C ASN A 49 13.42 21.98 -22.07
N ASP A 50 14.23 21.37 -21.20
CA ASP A 50 14.54 19.93 -21.23
C ASP A 50 13.68 19.12 -20.24
N PRO A 51 12.60 18.44 -20.72
CA PRO A 51 11.77 17.60 -19.87
C PRO A 51 12.50 16.39 -19.28
N LEU A 52 13.46 15.81 -19.99
CA LEU A 52 14.22 14.65 -19.50
C LEU A 52 15.06 15.04 -18.28
N LEU A 53 15.83 16.13 -18.36
CA LEU A 53 16.63 16.62 -17.26
C LEU A 53 15.73 17.07 -16.08
N THR A 54 14.61 17.70 -16.38
CA THR A 54 13.59 18.09 -15.39
C THR A 54 13.03 16.86 -14.66
N ALA A 55 12.68 15.79 -15.40
CA ALA A 55 12.17 14.54 -14.82
C ALA A 55 13.21 13.85 -13.93
N CYS A 56 14.49 13.82 -14.32
CA CYS A 56 15.56 13.31 -13.49
C CYS A 56 15.69 14.09 -12.17
N SER A 57 15.56 15.41 -12.22
CA SER A 57 15.58 16.28 -11.04
C SER A 57 14.38 16.02 -10.13
N LEU A 58 13.20 15.79 -10.73
CA LEU A 58 11.97 15.43 -10.00
C LEU A 58 12.10 14.08 -9.29
N VAL A 59 12.65 13.05 -9.92
CA VAL A 59 12.86 11.73 -9.29
C VAL A 59 13.64 11.87 -7.99
N ASN A 60 14.71 12.67 -7.99
CA ASN A 60 15.49 12.95 -6.78
C ASN A 60 14.70 13.76 -5.75
N ALA A 61 14.01 14.81 -6.18
CA ALA A 61 13.28 15.71 -5.29
C ALA A 61 12.07 15.02 -4.63
N LEU A 62 11.44 14.06 -5.30
CA LEU A 62 10.33 13.30 -4.76
C LEU A 62 10.74 12.48 -3.52
N GLN A 63 11.99 12.03 -3.42
CA GLN A 63 12.49 11.32 -2.25
C GLN A 63 12.48 12.20 -0.98
N TYR A 64 12.63 13.52 -1.14
CA TYR A 64 12.54 14.45 -0.01
C TYR A 64 11.12 14.64 0.54
N VAL A 65 10.09 14.20 -0.17
CA VAL A 65 8.71 14.25 0.35
C VAL A 65 8.61 13.37 1.59
N VAL A 66 9.02 12.11 1.50
CA VAL A 66 9.03 11.20 2.65
C VAL A 66 9.96 11.70 3.74
N SER A 67 11.23 11.97 3.39
CA SER A 67 12.26 12.25 4.38
C SER A 67 12.19 13.65 5.02
N ARG A 68 11.44 14.62 4.46
CA ARG A 68 11.40 16.01 4.92
C ARG A 68 10.01 16.61 5.13
N LYS A 69 8.94 15.89 4.78
CA LYS A 69 7.56 16.38 4.94
C LYS A 69 6.72 15.48 5.82
N VAL A 70 7.00 14.18 5.83
CA VAL A 70 6.29 13.21 6.67
C VAL A 70 6.93 13.15 8.06
N ASN A 71 6.11 13.08 9.09
CA ASN A 71 6.58 12.81 10.44
C ASN A 71 7.28 11.43 10.48
N PRO A 72 8.51 11.31 10.98
CA PRO A 72 9.26 10.04 10.98
C PRO A 72 8.58 8.91 11.77
N GLN A 73 7.60 9.21 12.63
CA GLN A 73 6.77 8.23 13.30
C GLN A 73 5.59 7.73 12.45
N GLN A 74 5.36 8.32 11.28
CA GLN A 74 4.29 7.93 10.37
C GLN A 74 4.86 7.16 9.19
N MET A 75 4.19 6.05 8.87
CA MET A 75 4.58 5.20 7.76
C MET A 75 4.19 5.85 6.43
N ALA A 76 5.18 6.06 5.56
CA ALA A 76 5.00 6.50 4.19
C ALA A 76 6.07 5.92 3.28
N ILE A 77 5.67 5.42 2.11
CA ILE A 77 6.56 4.95 1.05
C ILE A 77 6.22 5.72 -0.22
N LEU A 78 7.24 6.20 -0.92
CA LEU A 78 7.15 6.71 -2.28
C LEU A 78 8.19 5.99 -3.14
N THR A 79 7.73 5.31 -4.17
CA THR A 79 8.60 4.62 -5.11
C THR A 79 8.33 5.13 -6.52
N VAL A 80 9.36 5.62 -7.19
CA VAL A 80 9.33 5.84 -8.64
C VAL A 80 9.66 4.52 -9.32
N GLY A 81 8.70 3.98 -10.05
CA GLY A 81 8.83 2.69 -10.74
C GLY A 81 9.36 2.82 -12.16
N THR A 82 8.99 3.90 -12.87
CA THR A 82 9.44 4.12 -14.24
C THR A 82 9.77 5.58 -14.50
N ILE A 83 10.70 5.79 -15.43
CA ILE A 83 10.94 7.05 -16.11
C ILE A 83 11.17 6.77 -17.58
N SER A 84 10.49 7.49 -18.46
CA SER A 84 10.62 7.31 -19.90
C SER A 84 10.65 8.65 -20.62
N SER A 85 11.57 8.80 -21.58
CA SER A 85 11.72 10.01 -22.39
C SER A 85 12.69 9.77 -23.54
N GLY A 86 12.50 10.49 -24.65
CA GLY A 86 13.40 10.53 -25.78
C GLY A 86 13.46 9.25 -26.62
N SER A 87 14.03 9.38 -27.83
CA SER A 87 14.20 8.28 -28.79
C SER A 87 15.55 8.35 -29.52
N ALA A 88 16.28 9.47 -29.43
CA ALA A 88 17.55 9.66 -30.13
C ALA A 88 18.53 10.48 -29.27
N ALA A 89 19.81 10.11 -29.34
CA ALA A 89 20.86 10.70 -28.49
C ALA A 89 21.16 12.18 -28.78
N ASN A 90 20.84 12.65 -29.98
CA ASN A 90 21.10 14.03 -30.41
C ASN A 90 19.87 14.94 -30.39
N VAL A 91 18.77 14.49 -29.76
CA VAL A 91 17.49 15.22 -29.67
C VAL A 91 17.07 15.34 -28.21
N ILE A 92 16.86 16.56 -27.74
CA ILE A 92 16.22 16.85 -26.45
C ILE A 92 14.72 16.59 -26.62
N PRO A 93 14.11 15.66 -25.90
CA PRO A 93 12.72 15.31 -26.07
C PRO A 93 11.78 16.45 -25.61
N GLY A 94 10.56 16.48 -26.18
CA GLY A 94 9.52 17.43 -25.77
C GLY A 94 8.70 16.96 -24.56
N GLU A 95 8.86 15.69 -24.15
CA GLU A 95 8.09 15.10 -23.06
C GLU A 95 8.93 14.07 -22.29
N ALA A 96 8.68 13.99 -20.98
CA ALA A 96 9.15 12.91 -20.11
C ALA A 96 8.03 12.47 -19.18
N LYS A 97 7.93 11.17 -18.91
CA LYS A 97 6.90 10.56 -18.08
C LYS A 97 7.55 9.83 -16.90
N ILE A 98 7.02 10.04 -15.70
CA ILE A 98 7.41 9.37 -14.46
C ILE A 98 6.17 8.67 -13.92
N THR A 99 6.27 7.39 -13.55
CA THR A 99 5.21 6.70 -12.82
C THR A 99 5.73 6.14 -11.50
N GLY A 100 4.85 6.07 -10.51
CA GLY A 100 5.24 5.56 -9.22
C GLY A 100 4.06 5.19 -8.35
N THR A 101 4.38 4.71 -7.14
CA THR A 101 3.41 4.31 -6.14
C THR A 101 3.65 5.02 -4.82
N VAL A 102 2.58 5.22 -4.07
CA VAL A 102 2.61 5.74 -2.70
C VAL A 102 1.88 4.75 -1.79
N ARG A 103 2.45 4.52 -0.60
CA ARG A 103 1.84 3.72 0.46
C ARG A 103 1.81 4.54 1.74
N THR A 104 0.67 4.58 2.41
CA THR A 104 0.49 5.29 3.68
C THR A 104 -0.50 4.52 4.56
N LEU A 105 -0.49 4.79 5.86
CA LEU A 105 -1.51 4.26 6.78
C LEU A 105 -2.60 5.29 7.05
N GLN A 106 -2.22 6.54 7.28
CA GLN A 106 -3.12 7.59 7.71
C GLN A 106 -3.47 8.53 6.54
N LYS A 107 -4.71 8.99 6.52
CA LYS A 107 -5.22 9.89 5.49
C LYS A 107 -4.45 11.22 5.44
N GLU A 108 -4.09 11.75 6.60
CA GLU A 108 -3.32 13.00 6.70
C GLU A 108 -1.93 12.86 6.10
N THR A 109 -1.31 11.69 6.27
CA THR A 109 -0.02 11.35 5.66
C THR A 109 -0.17 11.23 4.13
N GLN A 110 -1.23 10.59 3.64
CA GLN A 110 -1.54 10.50 2.21
C GLN A 110 -1.68 11.89 1.59
N GLU A 111 -2.44 12.77 2.22
CA GLU A 111 -2.62 14.15 1.74
C GLU A 111 -1.31 14.95 1.76
N THR A 112 -0.47 14.71 2.76
CA THR A 112 0.88 15.30 2.82
C THR A 112 1.76 14.81 1.67
N MET A 113 1.67 13.52 1.31
CA MET A 113 2.38 12.96 0.16
C MET A 113 1.91 13.60 -1.16
N ILE A 114 0.60 13.69 -1.38
CA ILE A 114 0.02 14.29 -2.59
C ILE A 114 0.46 15.75 -2.73
N ARG A 115 0.31 16.54 -1.66
CA ARG A 115 0.74 17.94 -1.63
C ARG A 115 2.24 18.07 -1.87
N GLY A 116 3.06 17.23 -1.24
CA GLY A 116 4.50 17.23 -1.40
C GLY A 116 4.96 16.91 -2.82
N ILE A 117 4.30 15.98 -3.51
CA ILE A 117 4.56 15.68 -4.92
C ILE A 117 4.26 16.91 -5.79
N ARG A 118 3.11 17.55 -5.60
CA ARG A 118 2.73 18.76 -6.33
C ARG A 118 3.71 19.90 -6.12
N GLU A 119 4.08 20.20 -4.87
CA GLU A 119 5.03 21.25 -4.53
C GLU A 119 6.39 21.05 -5.22
N ARG A 120 6.86 19.82 -5.37
CA ARG A 120 8.12 19.50 -6.06
C ARG A 120 7.97 19.68 -7.57
N ALA A 121 6.86 19.22 -8.13
CA ALA A 121 6.57 19.38 -9.55
C ALA A 121 6.46 20.87 -9.91
N ASP A 122 5.69 21.66 -9.16
CA ASP A 122 5.55 23.13 -9.34
C ASP A 122 6.91 23.84 -9.28
N GLY A 123 7.69 23.56 -8.24
CA GLY A 123 8.96 24.25 -8.02
C GLY A 123 9.99 23.94 -9.11
N ILE A 124 10.20 22.67 -9.43
CA ILE A 124 11.23 22.24 -10.38
C ILE A 124 10.82 22.58 -11.81
N CYS A 125 9.59 22.30 -12.22
CA CYS A 125 9.14 22.62 -13.58
C CYS A 125 9.19 24.12 -13.85
N ARG A 126 8.81 24.95 -12.87
CA ARG A 126 8.92 26.41 -13.00
C ARG A 126 10.35 26.88 -13.18
N VAL A 127 11.31 26.36 -12.41
CA VAL A 127 12.74 26.75 -12.53
C VAL A 127 13.31 26.29 -13.87
N MET A 128 12.89 25.12 -14.36
CA MET A 128 13.39 24.53 -15.62
C MET A 128 12.60 25.01 -16.85
N GLY A 129 11.61 25.89 -16.68
CA GLY A 129 10.77 26.41 -17.76
C GLY A 129 9.88 25.35 -18.42
N CYS A 130 9.62 24.23 -17.73
CA CYS A 130 8.75 23.16 -18.18
C CYS A 130 7.34 23.29 -17.58
N GLN A 131 6.38 22.60 -18.21
CA GLN A 131 5.04 22.39 -17.66
C GLN A 131 4.92 20.95 -17.16
N TYR A 132 3.94 20.66 -16.30
CA TYR A 132 3.64 19.29 -15.89
C TYR A 132 2.14 19.05 -15.77
N GLU A 133 1.79 17.77 -15.82
CA GLU A 133 0.48 17.23 -15.52
C GLU A 133 0.67 16.09 -14.51
N LEU A 134 -0.10 16.11 -13.40
CA LEU A 134 -0.08 15.07 -12.37
C LEU A 134 -1.42 14.37 -12.33
N ASN A 135 -1.44 13.11 -12.72
CA ASN A 135 -2.54 12.17 -12.52
C ASN A 135 -2.26 11.32 -11.29
N TYR A 136 -3.02 11.52 -10.23
CA TYR A 136 -2.88 10.80 -8.97
C TYR A 136 -4.14 9.98 -8.70
N HIS A 137 -3.97 8.67 -8.49
CA HIS A 137 -5.06 7.73 -8.30
C HIS A 137 -4.95 7.11 -6.89
N LYS A 138 -6.00 7.27 -6.09
CA LYS A 138 -6.19 6.56 -4.83
C LYS A 138 -6.86 5.22 -5.18
N ASN A 139 -6.10 4.12 -5.14
CA ASN A 139 -6.60 2.82 -5.60
C ASN A 139 -7.33 2.07 -4.46
N SER A 140 -6.75 2.07 -3.25
CA SER A 140 -7.37 1.49 -2.06
C SER A 140 -6.97 2.28 -0.81
N GLU A 141 -7.84 2.33 0.16
CA GLU A 141 -7.54 2.91 1.47
C GLU A 141 -6.74 1.92 2.34
N ALA A 142 -6.26 2.37 3.49
CA ALA A 142 -5.64 1.50 4.47
C ALA A 142 -6.70 0.60 5.13
N VAL A 143 -6.37 -0.68 5.35
CA VAL A 143 -7.22 -1.55 6.16
C VAL A 143 -7.07 -1.16 7.63
N TYR A 144 -8.17 -0.86 8.26
CA TYR A 144 -8.23 -0.52 9.67
C TYR A 144 -9.12 -1.50 10.44
N ASN A 145 -8.57 -2.13 11.44
CA ASN A 145 -9.27 -3.02 12.37
C ASN A 145 -9.60 -2.25 13.64
N ALA A 146 -10.85 -1.87 13.83
CA ALA A 146 -11.27 -1.24 15.07
C ALA A 146 -10.93 -2.18 16.25
N PRO A 147 -10.27 -1.67 17.32
CA PRO A 147 -9.83 -2.53 18.43
C PRO A 147 -10.98 -3.33 19.04
N GLU A 148 -12.13 -2.71 19.23
CA GLU A 148 -13.32 -3.32 19.84
C GLU A 148 -13.87 -4.46 18.95
N THR A 149 -13.99 -4.22 17.63
CA THR A 149 -14.42 -5.23 16.66
C THR A 149 -13.46 -6.42 16.62
N MET A 150 -12.15 -6.12 16.65
CA MET A 150 -11.13 -7.16 16.67
C MET A 150 -11.17 -7.97 17.97
N ASP A 151 -11.45 -7.35 19.12
CA ASP A 151 -11.58 -8.07 20.39
C ASP A 151 -12.75 -9.05 20.38
N GLN A 152 -13.88 -8.69 19.77
CA GLN A 152 -15.03 -9.60 19.58
C GLN A 152 -14.68 -10.78 18.68
N VAL A 153 -14.02 -10.53 17.55
CA VAL A 153 -13.54 -11.59 16.63
C VAL A 153 -12.58 -12.52 17.34
N LEU A 154 -11.63 -11.98 18.10
CA LEU A 154 -10.64 -12.76 18.84
C LEU A 154 -11.26 -13.57 19.99
N ALA A 155 -12.32 -13.08 20.64
CA ALA A 155 -13.04 -13.83 21.65
C ALA A 155 -13.57 -15.16 21.10
N GLY A 156 -14.18 -15.12 19.89
CA GLY A 156 -14.62 -16.31 19.19
C GLY A 156 -13.46 -17.24 18.81
N ILE A 157 -12.37 -16.68 18.24
CA ILE A 157 -11.20 -17.45 17.81
C ILE A 157 -10.53 -18.17 19.01
N ARG A 158 -10.44 -17.54 20.18
CA ARG A 158 -9.87 -18.12 21.39
C ARG A 158 -10.66 -19.29 21.95
N ARG A 159 -11.90 -19.50 21.54
CA ARG A 159 -12.67 -20.71 21.91
C ARG A 159 -12.22 -21.96 21.14
N ILE A 160 -11.55 -21.78 20.00
CA ILE A 160 -11.17 -22.87 19.10
C ILE A 160 -9.67 -23.05 18.95
N LEU A 161 -8.87 -21.99 19.16
CA LEU A 161 -7.41 -22.02 19.06
C LEU A 161 -6.75 -21.65 20.37
N PRO A 162 -5.65 -22.32 20.74
CA PRO A 162 -4.85 -21.93 21.89
C PRO A 162 -4.07 -20.63 21.59
N GLU A 163 -3.76 -19.86 22.63
CA GLU A 163 -3.14 -18.53 22.52
C GLU A 163 -1.81 -18.54 21.74
N ASN A 164 -1.03 -19.61 21.84
CA ASN A 164 0.23 -19.75 21.08
C ASN A 164 0.05 -19.94 19.56
N ARG A 165 -1.18 -20.06 19.07
CA ARG A 165 -1.56 -20.11 17.65
C ARG A 165 -2.19 -18.80 17.17
N ILE A 166 -2.29 -17.80 18.05
CA ILE A 166 -2.86 -16.48 17.75
C ILE A 166 -1.76 -15.44 17.97
N GLN A 167 -1.44 -14.67 16.93
CA GLN A 167 -0.34 -13.72 16.96
C GLN A 167 -0.79 -12.30 16.64
N GLU A 168 -0.57 -11.35 17.52
CA GLU A 168 -0.65 -9.94 17.19
C GLU A 168 0.62 -9.49 16.47
N LEU A 169 0.48 -8.91 15.28
CA LEU A 169 1.60 -8.32 14.55
C LEU A 169 1.96 -6.97 15.18
N GLN A 170 3.24 -6.71 15.33
CA GLN A 170 3.72 -5.43 15.90
C GLN A 170 3.45 -4.27 14.94
N ASP A 171 3.76 -4.47 13.66
CA ASP A 171 3.69 -3.45 12.63
C ASP A 171 2.61 -3.77 11.59
N ALA A 172 2.04 -2.70 11.00
CA ALA A 172 1.20 -2.82 9.81
C ALA A 172 2.02 -3.36 8.64
N ARG A 173 1.39 -4.11 7.76
CA ARG A 173 2.06 -4.64 6.56
C ARG A 173 1.95 -3.64 5.39
N CYS A 174 2.99 -3.61 4.56
CA CYS A 174 3.07 -2.68 3.41
C CYS A 174 2.20 -3.11 2.21
N GLY A 175 1.49 -4.24 2.29
CA GLY A 175 0.49 -4.64 1.31
C GLY A 175 -0.75 -3.75 1.35
N SER A 176 -1.61 -3.89 0.36
CA SER A 176 -2.91 -3.24 0.29
C SER A 176 -4.00 -4.27 0.00
N GLU A 177 -5.24 -3.94 0.34
CA GLU A 177 -6.37 -4.84 0.21
C GLU A 177 -7.63 -4.03 -0.12
N ASP A 178 -8.43 -4.48 -1.08
CA ASP A 178 -9.68 -3.81 -1.45
C ASP A 178 -10.78 -3.96 -0.40
N PHE A 179 -10.65 -4.91 0.52
CA PHE A 179 -11.47 -5.02 1.72
C PHE A 179 -11.57 -3.71 2.52
N SER A 180 -10.57 -2.84 2.41
CA SER A 180 -10.57 -1.48 3.00
C SER A 180 -11.78 -0.63 2.58
N GLY A 181 -12.38 -0.92 1.42
CA GLY A 181 -13.57 -0.22 0.93
C GLY A 181 -14.77 -0.33 1.87
N PHE A 182 -14.94 -1.46 2.55
CA PHE A 182 -16.05 -1.66 3.48
C PHE A 182 -15.94 -0.78 4.73
N TYR A 183 -14.74 -0.58 5.26
CA TYR A 183 -14.51 0.33 6.37
C TYR A 183 -14.78 1.80 5.98
N ARG A 184 -14.38 2.20 4.78
CA ARG A 184 -14.66 3.54 4.24
C ARG A 184 -16.16 3.84 4.24
N ASP A 185 -16.99 2.83 3.97
CA ASP A 185 -18.45 2.97 3.92
C ASP A 185 -19.11 2.90 5.32
N GLY A 186 -18.30 2.91 6.39
CA GLY A 186 -18.75 2.99 7.78
C GLY A 186 -19.13 1.65 8.41
N LEU A 187 -18.79 0.54 7.75
CA LEU A 187 -19.01 -0.80 8.31
C LEU A 187 -17.94 -1.15 9.35
N GLN A 188 -18.35 -1.91 10.36
CA GLN A 188 -17.38 -2.52 11.27
C GLN A 188 -16.67 -3.66 10.57
N THR A 189 -15.35 -3.58 10.47
CA THR A 189 -14.54 -4.55 9.75
C THR A 189 -13.46 -5.15 10.63
N ALA A 190 -13.20 -6.43 10.45
CA ALA A 190 -12.05 -7.12 11.00
C ALA A 190 -11.34 -7.89 9.87
N TYR A 191 -10.04 -7.72 9.77
CA TYR A 191 -9.20 -8.40 8.80
C TYR A 191 -8.11 -9.17 9.50
N ILE A 192 -8.03 -10.48 9.26
CA ILE A 192 -7.08 -11.39 9.87
C ILE A 192 -6.30 -12.15 8.79
N TRP A 193 -5.19 -12.73 9.19
CA TRP A 193 -4.39 -13.59 8.32
C TRP A 193 -4.38 -15.02 8.82
N LEU A 194 -4.50 -15.96 7.89
CA LEU A 194 -4.37 -17.38 8.13
C LEU A 194 -2.94 -17.84 7.78
N GLY A 195 -2.29 -18.55 8.65
CA GLY A 195 -1.02 -19.17 8.34
C GLY A 195 -1.22 -20.25 7.26
N GLY A 196 -0.45 -20.16 6.17
CA GLY A 196 -0.54 -21.09 5.04
C GLY A 196 0.73 -21.89 4.77
N ALA A 197 1.84 -21.65 5.49
CA ALA A 197 3.08 -22.37 5.30
C ALA A 197 3.02 -23.78 5.90
N TYR A 198 3.68 -24.74 5.23
CA TYR A 198 3.84 -26.09 5.77
C TYR A 198 4.65 -26.05 7.07
N PRO A 199 4.31 -26.93 8.06
CA PRO A 199 5.05 -26.99 9.32
C PRO A 199 6.55 -27.21 9.12
N GLY A 200 7.35 -26.35 9.75
CA GLY A 200 8.82 -26.43 9.66
C GLY A 200 9.43 -25.91 8.36
N GLU A 201 8.65 -25.36 7.45
CA GLU A 201 9.16 -24.76 6.22
C GLU A 201 9.95 -23.49 6.53
N LYS A 202 11.24 -23.48 6.14
CA LYS A 202 12.15 -22.36 6.42
C LYS A 202 11.98 -21.18 5.44
N HIS A 203 11.53 -21.45 4.22
CA HIS A 203 11.39 -20.49 3.14
C HIS A 203 10.04 -20.69 2.42
N PRO A 204 8.92 -20.37 3.09
CA PRO A 204 7.62 -20.55 2.50
C PRO A 204 7.44 -19.69 1.24
N SER A 205 6.70 -20.21 0.28
CA SER A 205 6.31 -19.46 -0.91
C SER A 205 5.57 -18.20 -0.49
N THR A 206 5.82 -17.09 -1.19
CA THR A 206 5.07 -15.86 -0.98
C THR A 206 3.91 -15.76 -1.97
N ASN A 207 2.84 -15.09 -1.59
CA ASN A 207 1.68 -14.85 -2.43
C ASN A 207 2.07 -14.20 -3.77
N HIS A 208 1.24 -14.35 -4.79
CA HIS A 208 1.40 -13.75 -6.12
C HIS A 208 2.63 -14.24 -6.91
N GLN A 209 3.05 -15.48 -6.69
CA GLN A 209 4.12 -16.14 -7.44
C GLN A 209 3.58 -17.38 -8.17
N PRO A 210 4.09 -17.71 -9.38
CA PRO A 210 3.61 -18.87 -10.15
C PRO A 210 3.78 -20.22 -9.45
N LYS A 211 4.69 -20.31 -8.48
CA LYS A 211 4.96 -21.52 -7.67
C LYS A 211 4.42 -21.39 -6.25
N TYR A 212 3.46 -20.47 -6.03
CA TYR A 212 2.85 -20.36 -4.72
C TYR A 212 2.15 -21.67 -4.34
N ASP A 213 2.51 -22.19 -3.18
CA ASP A 213 1.94 -23.39 -2.58
C ASP A 213 1.65 -23.11 -1.11
N TRP A 214 0.66 -23.79 -0.55
CA TRP A 214 0.22 -23.59 0.81
C TRP A 214 -0.45 -24.85 1.38
N ASP A 215 -0.40 -25.00 2.68
CA ASP A 215 -0.99 -26.14 3.39
C ASP A 215 -2.52 -26.00 3.46
N GLU A 216 -3.26 -26.80 2.68
CA GLU A 216 -4.72 -26.74 2.59
C GLU A 216 -5.43 -27.02 3.92
N ARG A 217 -4.76 -27.60 4.91
CA ARG A 217 -5.32 -27.81 6.26
C ARG A 217 -5.67 -26.47 6.95
N THR A 218 -5.08 -25.37 6.52
CA THR A 218 -5.44 -24.04 7.04
C THR A 218 -6.88 -23.63 6.70
N MET A 219 -7.51 -24.23 5.68
CA MET A 219 -8.93 -23.97 5.37
C MET A 219 -9.83 -24.35 6.53
N GLU A 220 -9.56 -25.45 7.20
CA GLU A 220 -10.33 -25.86 8.39
C GLU A 220 -10.22 -24.79 9.49
N THR A 221 -9.01 -24.31 9.76
CA THR A 221 -8.75 -23.22 10.72
C THR A 221 -9.52 -21.95 10.34
N GLY A 222 -9.50 -21.57 9.06
CA GLY A 222 -10.21 -20.40 8.57
C GLY A 222 -11.72 -20.50 8.74
N ILE A 223 -12.31 -21.64 8.37
CA ILE A 223 -13.76 -21.90 8.52
C ILE A 223 -14.15 -21.86 10.00
N GLN A 224 -13.41 -22.56 10.86
CA GLN A 224 -13.69 -22.57 12.30
C GLN A 224 -13.59 -21.18 12.92
N ALA A 225 -12.56 -20.40 12.54
CA ALA A 225 -12.38 -19.03 13.00
C ALA A 225 -13.53 -18.10 12.58
N ALA A 226 -13.97 -18.20 11.32
CA ALA A 226 -15.12 -17.42 10.83
C ALA A 226 -16.39 -17.74 11.60
N VAL A 227 -16.71 -19.03 11.72
CA VAL A 227 -17.94 -19.48 12.41
C VAL A 227 -17.88 -19.10 13.90
N ALA A 228 -16.78 -19.33 14.58
CA ALA A 228 -16.63 -18.99 16.00
C ALA A 228 -16.76 -17.47 16.24
N SER A 229 -16.17 -16.64 15.39
CA SER A 229 -16.28 -15.19 15.49
C SER A 229 -17.70 -14.69 15.28
N ILE A 230 -18.42 -15.25 14.30
CA ILE A 230 -19.82 -14.89 14.04
C ILE A 230 -20.73 -15.33 15.20
N LEU A 231 -20.55 -16.53 15.71
CA LEU A 231 -21.34 -17.02 16.85
C LEU A 231 -21.12 -16.18 18.12
N GLU A 232 -19.87 -15.77 18.36
CA GLU A 232 -19.55 -14.87 19.49
C GLU A 232 -20.26 -13.53 19.35
N PHE A 233 -20.15 -12.92 18.17
CA PHE A 233 -20.82 -11.65 17.90
C PHE A 233 -22.34 -11.73 18.09
N LEU A 234 -22.99 -12.79 17.61
CA LEU A 234 -24.44 -13.00 17.76
C LEU A 234 -24.86 -13.20 19.22
N GLN A 235 -24.02 -13.86 20.04
CA GLN A 235 -24.31 -14.07 21.47
C GLN A 235 -24.23 -12.76 22.28
N GLU A 236 -23.32 -11.86 21.93
CA GLU A 236 -23.21 -10.56 22.60
C GLU A 236 -24.31 -9.57 22.22
N HIS A 237 -25.01 -9.79 21.11
CA HIS A 237 -26.02 -8.88 20.56
C HIS A 237 -27.44 -9.48 20.58
N SER A 238 -27.63 -10.64 21.19
CA SER A 238 -28.94 -11.30 21.44
C SER A 238 -29.45 -11.03 22.86
#